data_ee25b8dca59f452334d602e612185d68
#
_entry.id   ee25b8dca59f452334d602e612185d68
#
_cell.length_a   1.000
_cell.length_b   1.000
_cell.length_c   1.000
_cell.angle_alpha   90.00
_cell.angle_beta   90.00
_cell.angle_gamma   90.00
#
_symmetry.space_group_name_H-M   'P 1'
#
loop_
_entity.id
_entity.type
_entity.pdbx_description
1 polymer ?
#
loop_
_entity_poly.entity_id
_entity_poly.type
_entity_poly.pdbx_seq_one_letter_code
_entity_poly.pdbx_strand_id
1 'polypeptide(L)'
;MSATSGMAVQWIGRPGGDFGIDRQPRMPAPLAAKGRLFHQGMNRLVALNAFNGAVLWSYEIPSLRRLNVAHDCSNWCVDDEHVYLAIRNRLWMLDAKTGELRHALLLPAKERKSHDWGFVAQEDDLIVGSAVRANSAYRKFWGGEAWYDKVGVAVTQVCSNRLFGYRKSTAKGIWAYGRGLILNPTLALHDGKIYFLENRSLKLPAESNSRVSDRKLWLDLTTVCLDAKTGKVIWEKPGPKPAHLTEKVGFIQAAYGIATAHGYLAVLSEGTVNESGAYQKKGAFRCTSYQKDGDVKWTTESPWSADHHGTHITHPVVTEDRLYFSPQIHDLKTGQPLGKAYGPRRGCSTVVATKNALMFRILGEGSSPLGLWNKDTGSVSRFMRLRPSCWLNTIPTQGMLLIPEGGAGCSCGGWMETSIGLIPRRPVSSPLPSPSSK
;
A
#
# COMPACT_ATOMS: atom_id res chain seq x y z
N MET A 1 5.30 31.04 8.14
CA MET A 1 5.12 29.62 8.48
C MET A 1 4.84 29.56 9.97
N SER A 2 3.71 28.98 10.35
CA SER A 2 3.34 28.88 11.77
C SER A 2 4.41 28.09 12.53
N ALA A 3 4.80 28.57 13.69
CA ALA A 3 5.80 27.97 14.60
C ALA A 3 5.42 26.55 15.13
N THR A 4 4.31 26.00 14.64
CA THR A 4 3.66 24.82 15.21
C THR A 4 4.04 23.50 14.53
N SER A 5 4.77 23.49 13.39
CA SER A 5 4.97 22.22 12.66
C SER A 5 6.12 21.37 13.22
N GLY A 6 6.99 21.90 14.06
CA GLY A 6 8.15 21.15 14.58
C GLY A 6 9.15 20.63 13.54
N MET A 7 8.89 20.89 12.25
CA MET A 7 9.70 20.41 11.10
C MET A 7 10.21 21.58 10.27
N ALA A 8 11.37 21.41 9.65
CA ALA A 8 11.97 22.35 8.71
C ALA A 8 12.28 21.64 7.38
N VAL A 9 12.22 22.38 6.28
CA VAL A 9 12.64 21.86 4.98
C VAL A 9 14.16 21.69 4.98
N GLN A 10 14.62 20.47 4.71
CA GLN A 10 16.03 20.15 4.54
C GLN A 10 16.42 20.32 3.07
N TRP A 11 15.57 19.81 2.16
CA TRP A 11 15.79 19.93 0.73
C TRP A 11 14.48 19.92 -0.04
N ILE A 12 14.51 20.50 -1.23
CA ILE A 12 13.49 20.43 -2.25
C ILE A 12 14.19 20.00 -3.53
N GLY A 13 13.71 18.95 -4.16
CA GLY A 13 14.38 18.39 -5.32
C GLY A 13 13.43 17.65 -6.26
N ARG A 14 14.03 17.14 -7.34
CA ARG A 14 13.34 16.26 -8.28
C ARG A 14 13.09 14.88 -7.65
N PRO A 15 12.23 14.06 -8.22
CA PRO A 15 11.54 14.24 -9.48
C PRO A 15 10.34 15.17 -9.38
N GLY A 16 10.23 16.09 -10.32
CA GLY A 16 9.02 16.79 -10.62
C GLY A 16 8.19 16.06 -11.66
N GLY A 17 7.30 16.75 -12.34
CA GLY A 17 6.42 16.22 -13.38
C GLY A 17 7.08 15.38 -14.48
N ASP A 18 8.39 15.50 -14.66
CA ASP A 18 9.18 14.70 -15.59
C ASP A 18 9.11 13.18 -15.36
N PHE A 19 8.81 12.76 -14.13
CA PHE A 19 8.63 11.34 -13.81
C PHE A 19 7.20 10.85 -13.98
N GLY A 20 6.27 11.79 -14.21
CA GLY A 20 4.91 11.49 -14.58
C GLY A 20 4.24 10.55 -13.60
N ILE A 21 4.27 10.87 -12.33
CA ILE A 21 3.47 10.15 -11.36
C ILE A 21 2.01 10.39 -11.69
N ASP A 22 1.38 9.38 -12.24
CA ASP A 22 0.00 9.46 -12.62
C ASP A 22 -0.89 9.39 -11.36
N ARG A 23 -1.65 10.43 -11.13
CA ARG A 23 -2.51 10.53 -9.96
C ARG A 23 -3.69 9.55 -9.96
N GLN A 24 -4.13 9.12 -11.12
CA GLN A 24 -5.33 8.29 -11.21
C GLN A 24 -5.08 6.81 -10.99
N PRO A 25 -4.06 6.21 -11.58
CA PRO A 25 -3.63 4.93 -11.07
C PRO A 25 -2.71 5.22 -9.90
N ARG A 26 -3.02 4.70 -8.82
CA ARG A 26 -2.14 4.69 -7.69
C ARG A 26 -0.90 3.93 -8.06
N MET A 27 0.14 4.67 -8.36
CA MET A 27 1.46 4.08 -8.49
C MET A 27 1.81 3.36 -7.19
N PRO A 28 2.61 2.32 -7.23
CA PRO A 28 3.14 1.71 -6.02
C PRO A 28 3.77 2.78 -5.13
N ALA A 29 3.54 2.69 -3.83
CA ALA A 29 4.08 3.65 -2.88
C ALA A 29 5.60 3.73 -3.02
N PRO A 30 6.21 4.92 -2.97
CA PRO A 30 7.64 5.08 -2.87
C PRO A 30 8.20 4.33 -1.66
N LEU A 31 9.43 3.86 -1.77
CA LEU A 31 10.10 3.08 -0.75
C LEU A 31 11.39 3.77 -0.30
N ALA A 32 11.82 3.53 0.92
CA ALA A 32 13.09 4.06 1.43
C ALA A 32 13.88 2.97 2.15
N ALA A 33 15.18 2.92 1.89
CA ALA A 33 16.13 2.06 2.58
C ALA A 33 17.51 2.72 2.63
N LYS A 34 18.17 2.63 3.76
CA LYS A 34 19.56 3.04 3.99
C LYS A 34 19.96 4.38 3.33
N GLY A 35 19.19 5.44 3.61
CA GLY A 35 19.46 6.79 3.09
C GLY A 35 19.10 7.01 1.63
N ARG A 36 18.34 6.12 1.01
CA ARG A 36 17.85 6.25 -0.35
C ARG A 36 16.33 6.26 -0.39
N LEU A 37 15.79 7.03 -1.31
CA LEU A 37 14.36 7.10 -1.61
C LEU A 37 14.16 6.61 -3.05
N PHE A 38 13.26 5.67 -3.24
CA PHE A 38 12.97 5.07 -4.54
C PHE A 38 11.56 5.41 -4.98
N HIS A 39 11.41 5.78 -6.26
CA HIS A 39 10.13 6.11 -6.87
C HIS A 39 9.90 5.31 -8.14
N GLN A 40 8.67 4.86 -8.35
CA GLN A 40 8.19 4.46 -9.67
C GLN A 40 7.35 5.58 -10.27
N GLY A 41 7.77 6.11 -11.40
CA GLY A 41 6.97 7.00 -12.24
C GLY A 41 6.20 6.23 -13.31
N MET A 42 5.65 6.95 -14.29
CA MET A 42 4.89 6.35 -15.38
C MET A 42 5.69 5.34 -16.22
N ASN A 43 6.91 5.71 -16.56
CA ASN A 43 7.83 4.92 -17.37
C ASN A 43 9.25 4.93 -16.79
N ARG A 44 9.42 5.25 -15.53
CA ARG A 44 10.73 5.46 -14.96
C ARG A 44 10.82 4.98 -13.50
N LEU A 45 11.94 4.39 -13.16
CA LEU A 45 12.37 4.09 -11.80
C LEU A 45 13.51 5.01 -11.43
N VAL A 46 13.47 5.62 -10.25
CA VAL A 46 14.46 6.59 -9.79
C VAL A 46 14.86 6.30 -8.35
N ALA A 47 16.16 6.45 -8.08
CA ALA A 47 16.69 6.50 -6.73
C ALA A 47 17.22 7.89 -6.41
N LEU A 48 16.83 8.42 -5.27
CA LEU A 48 17.31 9.68 -4.73
C LEU A 48 18.10 9.45 -3.44
N ASN A 49 19.06 10.30 -3.19
CA ASN A 49 19.64 10.45 -1.86
C ASN A 49 18.57 11.07 -0.94
N ALA A 50 18.21 10.35 0.12
CA ALA A 50 17.14 10.78 1.03
C ALA A 50 17.50 12.06 1.82
N PHE A 51 18.78 12.36 2.01
CA PHE A 51 19.24 13.50 2.81
C PHE A 51 19.34 14.82 2.06
N ASN A 52 19.50 14.78 0.72
CA ASN A 52 19.67 15.98 -0.08
C ASN A 52 18.86 16.00 -1.39
N GLY A 53 18.13 14.95 -1.71
CA GLY A 53 17.28 14.85 -2.90
C GLY A 53 18.02 14.67 -4.23
N ALA A 54 19.34 14.47 -4.21
CA ALA A 54 20.11 14.25 -5.44
C ALA A 54 19.74 12.92 -6.10
N VAL A 55 19.61 12.92 -7.42
CA VAL A 55 19.37 11.69 -8.19
C VAL A 55 20.65 10.86 -8.17
N LEU A 56 20.55 9.63 -7.67
CA LEU A 56 21.64 8.66 -7.64
C LEU A 56 21.71 7.88 -8.94
N TRP A 57 20.57 7.39 -9.40
CA TRP A 57 20.42 6.68 -10.66
C TRP A 57 18.96 6.67 -11.12
N SER A 58 18.74 6.40 -12.39
CA SER A 58 17.39 6.22 -12.93
C SER A 58 17.37 5.25 -14.11
N TYR A 59 16.23 4.56 -14.29
CA TYR A 59 15.96 3.72 -15.43
C TYR A 59 14.67 4.13 -16.12
N GLU A 60 14.69 4.16 -17.45
CA GLU A 60 13.47 4.23 -18.24
C GLU A 60 12.93 2.81 -18.45
N ILE A 61 11.69 2.58 -18.04
CA ILE A 61 11.00 1.29 -18.12
C ILE A 61 9.64 1.53 -18.76
N PRO A 62 9.53 1.37 -20.09
CA PRO A 62 8.28 1.58 -20.79
C PRO A 62 7.14 0.71 -20.23
N SER A 63 5.96 1.28 -20.13
CA SER A 63 4.75 0.56 -19.72
C SER A 63 4.81 -0.05 -18.32
N LEU A 64 5.49 0.60 -17.38
CA LEU A 64 5.63 0.15 -16.01
C LEU A 64 4.30 0.18 -15.21
N ARG A 65 3.29 0.87 -15.69
CA ARG A 65 2.02 1.08 -14.98
C ARG A 65 1.29 -0.19 -14.64
N ARG A 66 0.91 -0.29 -13.38
CA ARG A 66 0.02 -1.33 -12.87
C ARG A 66 -1.31 -0.74 -12.39
N LEU A 67 -2.27 -1.61 -12.09
CA LEU A 67 -3.49 -1.24 -11.40
C LEU A 67 -3.19 -0.74 -9.99
N ASN A 68 -4.14 0.00 -9.43
CA ASN A 68 -4.00 0.46 -8.05
C ASN A 68 -4.11 -0.68 -7.04
N VAL A 69 -3.57 -0.47 -5.85
CA VAL A 69 -3.47 -1.47 -4.79
C VAL A 69 -4.81 -1.97 -4.24
N ALA A 70 -5.91 -1.30 -4.50
CA ALA A 70 -7.25 -1.80 -4.15
C ALA A 70 -7.70 -2.96 -5.05
N HIS A 71 -7.10 -3.11 -6.22
CA HIS A 71 -7.39 -4.16 -7.20
C HIS A 71 -6.24 -5.17 -7.35
N ASP A 72 -5.05 -4.78 -6.96
CA ASP A 72 -3.81 -5.54 -7.08
C ASP A 72 -2.93 -5.28 -5.85
N CYS A 73 -1.68 -5.65 -5.89
CA CYS A 73 -0.66 -5.42 -4.88
C CYS A 73 0.47 -4.53 -5.41
N SER A 74 1.38 -4.15 -4.51
CA SER A 74 2.64 -3.54 -4.91
C SER A 74 3.48 -4.53 -5.73
N ASN A 75 4.17 -4.01 -6.74
CA ASN A 75 5.05 -4.79 -7.62
C ASN A 75 6.52 -4.70 -7.22
N TRP A 76 6.85 -4.15 -6.06
CA TRP A 76 8.22 -3.99 -5.62
C TRP A 76 8.39 -3.97 -4.10
N CYS A 77 9.58 -4.30 -3.68
CA CYS A 77 10.06 -4.12 -2.33
C CYS A 77 11.55 -3.77 -2.35
N VAL A 78 12.10 -3.36 -1.21
CA VAL A 78 13.52 -3.01 -1.05
C VAL A 78 14.07 -3.58 0.24
N ASP A 79 15.37 -3.82 0.24
CA ASP A 79 16.17 -3.96 1.45
C ASP A 79 17.34 -2.95 1.41
N ASP A 80 18.30 -3.08 2.29
CA ASP A 80 19.46 -2.19 2.37
C ASP A 80 20.36 -2.25 1.13
N GLU A 81 20.33 -3.35 0.40
CA GLU A 81 21.26 -3.65 -0.70
C GLU A 81 20.58 -3.68 -2.07
N HIS A 82 19.31 -4.04 -2.13
CA HIS A 82 18.63 -4.29 -3.40
C HIS A 82 17.24 -3.65 -3.50
N VAL A 83 16.88 -3.34 -4.74
CA VAL A 83 15.51 -3.04 -5.17
C VAL A 83 15.00 -4.23 -5.98
N TYR A 84 13.86 -4.79 -5.57
CA TYR A 84 13.19 -5.90 -6.24
C TYR A 84 11.98 -5.37 -6.98
N LEU A 85 12.02 -5.39 -8.30
CA LEU A 85 10.98 -4.82 -9.15
C LEU A 85 10.41 -5.86 -10.10
N ALA A 86 9.12 -6.19 -9.93
CA ALA A 86 8.40 -7.08 -10.84
C ALA A 86 7.99 -6.35 -12.12
N ILE A 87 8.50 -6.83 -13.24
CA ILE A 87 8.23 -6.31 -14.58
C ILE A 87 7.84 -7.49 -15.48
N ARG A 88 6.59 -7.55 -15.89
CA ARG A 88 6.09 -8.65 -16.70
C ARG A 88 6.38 -10.01 -16.05
N ASN A 89 6.95 -10.94 -16.77
CA ASN A 89 7.29 -12.28 -16.27
C ASN A 89 8.65 -12.35 -15.55
N ARG A 90 9.24 -11.22 -15.19
CA ARG A 90 10.54 -11.14 -14.54
C ARG A 90 10.50 -10.33 -13.26
N LEU A 91 11.37 -10.69 -12.34
CA LEU A 91 11.72 -9.85 -11.20
C LEU A 91 13.15 -9.35 -11.41
N TRP A 92 13.32 -8.05 -11.50
CA TRP A 92 14.64 -7.42 -11.52
C TRP A 92 15.11 -7.22 -10.08
N MET A 93 16.32 -7.66 -9.81
CA MET A 93 17.04 -7.42 -8.58
C MET A 93 18.15 -6.43 -8.90
N LEU A 94 17.94 -5.17 -8.54
CA LEU A 94 18.86 -4.07 -8.80
C LEU A 94 19.67 -3.77 -7.55
N ASP A 95 20.95 -3.46 -7.72
CA ASP A 95 21.76 -2.89 -6.64
C ASP A 95 21.14 -1.56 -6.20
N ALA A 96 20.84 -1.41 -4.93
CA ALA A 96 20.13 -0.22 -4.43
C ALA A 96 21.00 1.06 -4.48
N LYS A 97 22.32 0.94 -4.49
CA LYS A 97 23.26 2.06 -4.53
C LYS A 97 23.54 2.54 -5.95
N THR A 98 23.72 1.59 -6.89
CA THR A 98 24.19 1.90 -8.25
C THR A 98 23.09 1.74 -9.30
N GLY A 99 22.01 1.02 -9.01
CA GLY A 99 20.98 0.66 -9.96
C GLY A 99 21.37 -0.51 -10.89
N GLU A 100 22.56 -1.07 -10.79
CA GLU A 100 22.98 -2.19 -11.63
C GLU A 100 22.05 -3.40 -11.47
N LEU A 101 21.68 -4.00 -12.59
CA LEU A 101 20.93 -5.25 -12.60
C LEU A 101 21.84 -6.41 -12.16
N ARG A 102 21.60 -6.92 -10.97
CA ARG A 102 22.33 -8.08 -10.42
C ARG A 102 21.73 -9.39 -10.93
N HIS A 103 20.41 -9.51 -10.90
CA HIS A 103 19.69 -10.71 -11.37
C HIS A 103 18.35 -10.33 -11.99
N ALA A 104 17.92 -11.17 -12.94
CA ALA A 104 16.56 -11.14 -13.50
C ALA A 104 15.93 -12.52 -13.29
N LEU A 105 15.14 -12.68 -12.22
CA LEU A 105 14.46 -13.92 -11.93
C LEU A 105 13.26 -14.09 -12.85
N LEU A 106 13.15 -15.25 -13.50
CA LEU A 106 12.01 -15.60 -14.33
C LEU A 106 10.93 -16.28 -13.48
N LEU A 107 9.69 -16.16 -13.87
CA LEU A 107 8.63 -17.03 -13.34
C LEU A 107 8.98 -18.51 -13.50
N PRO A 108 8.44 -19.39 -12.64
CA PRO A 108 8.56 -20.83 -12.85
C PRO A 108 8.14 -21.23 -14.26
N ALA A 109 8.76 -22.28 -14.83
CA ALA A 109 8.66 -22.60 -16.26
C ALA A 109 7.21 -22.76 -16.77
N LYS A 110 6.32 -23.29 -15.94
CA LYS A 110 4.91 -23.49 -16.29
C LYS A 110 4.13 -22.17 -16.52
N GLU A 111 4.52 -21.11 -15.81
CA GLU A 111 3.83 -19.82 -15.82
C GLU A 111 4.40 -18.83 -16.85
N ARG A 112 5.65 -19.00 -17.28
CA ARG A 112 6.40 -18.00 -18.10
C ARG A 112 5.71 -17.49 -19.36
N LYS A 113 4.92 -18.33 -20.01
CA LYS A 113 4.26 -17.97 -21.29
C LYS A 113 2.92 -17.29 -21.11
N SER A 114 2.26 -17.49 -19.99
CA SER A 114 0.87 -17.09 -19.77
C SER A 114 0.63 -16.22 -18.57
N HIS A 115 1.69 -15.93 -17.79
CA HIS A 115 1.58 -15.14 -16.57
C HIS A 115 2.64 -14.05 -16.49
N ASP A 116 2.30 -13.01 -15.75
CA ASP A 116 3.20 -11.97 -15.26
C ASP A 116 3.49 -12.19 -13.77
N TRP A 117 4.56 -11.57 -13.28
CA TRP A 117 4.87 -11.54 -11.87
C TRP A 117 3.84 -10.66 -11.13
N GLY A 118 3.22 -11.19 -10.08
CA GLY A 118 2.24 -10.47 -9.27
C GLY A 118 2.87 -9.79 -8.07
N PHE A 119 2.67 -10.40 -6.91
CA PHE A 119 3.23 -9.95 -5.62
C PHE A 119 4.75 -10.16 -5.57
N VAL A 120 5.44 -9.30 -4.83
CA VAL A 120 6.82 -9.52 -4.43
C VAL A 120 7.05 -9.02 -3.00
N ALA A 121 7.71 -9.85 -2.21
CA ALA A 121 8.23 -9.51 -0.89
C ALA A 121 9.58 -10.20 -0.67
N GLN A 122 10.36 -9.71 0.27
CA GLN A 122 11.60 -10.31 0.67
C GLN A 122 11.75 -10.32 2.20
N GLU A 123 12.40 -11.33 2.72
CA GLU A 123 12.80 -11.45 4.12
C GLU A 123 14.06 -12.32 4.18
N ASP A 124 15.11 -11.85 4.82
CA ASP A 124 16.43 -12.52 4.88
C ASP A 124 16.95 -12.93 3.49
N ASP A 125 17.23 -14.22 3.29
CA ASP A 125 17.67 -14.81 2.01
C ASP A 125 16.50 -15.32 1.14
N LEU A 126 15.28 -14.90 1.42
CA LEU A 126 14.09 -15.34 0.73
C LEU A 126 13.45 -14.21 -0.10
N ILE A 127 13.05 -14.55 -1.32
CA ILE A 127 12.15 -13.76 -2.15
C ILE A 127 10.87 -14.56 -2.35
N VAL A 128 9.73 -13.97 -2.04
CA VAL A 128 8.41 -14.54 -2.28
C VAL A 128 7.76 -13.80 -3.45
N GLY A 129 7.24 -14.56 -4.39
CA GLY A 129 6.52 -14.02 -5.53
C GLY A 129 5.21 -14.73 -5.81
N SER A 130 4.39 -14.14 -6.66
CA SER A 130 3.16 -14.76 -7.17
C SER A 130 3.03 -14.64 -8.68
N ALA A 131 2.20 -15.48 -9.29
CA ALA A 131 1.89 -15.45 -10.72
C ALA A 131 0.46 -15.00 -10.94
N VAL A 132 0.29 -13.95 -11.75
CA VAL A 132 -1.00 -13.42 -12.22
C VAL A 132 -1.16 -13.67 -13.71
N ARG A 133 -2.38 -13.71 -14.23
CA ARG A 133 -2.58 -13.83 -15.68
C ARG A 133 -1.89 -12.68 -16.42
N ALA A 134 -1.21 -12.98 -17.52
CA ALA A 134 -0.46 -12.00 -18.30
C ALA A 134 -1.32 -10.77 -18.65
N ASN A 135 -0.77 -9.60 -18.45
CA ASN A 135 -1.37 -8.28 -18.62
C ASN A 135 -2.53 -7.93 -17.67
N SER A 136 -3.01 -8.83 -16.81
CA SER A 136 -4.11 -8.53 -15.88
C SER A 136 -3.78 -7.42 -14.89
N ALA A 137 -2.54 -7.36 -14.41
CA ALA A 137 -2.05 -6.34 -13.52
C ALA A 137 -1.70 -5.00 -14.20
N TYR A 138 -1.60 -4.99 -15.52
CA TYR A 138 -1.22 -3.82 -16.30
C TYR A 138 -2.43 -3.15 -16.92
N ARG A 139 -2.33 -1.87 -17.19
CA ARG A 139 -3.40 -1.09 -17.81
C ARG A 139 -2.89 -0.22 -18.95
N LYS A 140 -3.77 0.06 -19.87
CA LYS A 140 -3.56 1.09 -20.88
C LYS A 140 -3.63 2.47 -20.25
N PHE A 141 -3.10 3.45 -20.94
CA PHE A 141 -3.16 4.85 -20.53
C PHE A 141 -4.63 5.30 -20.36
N TRP A 142 -4.95 5.99 -19.27
CA TRP A 142 -6.24 6.62 -19.01
C TRP A 142 -7.47 5.74 -19.32
N GLY A 143 -8.03 5.11 -18.33
CA GLY A 143 -9.27 4.35 -18.44
C GLY A 143 -10.10 4.43 -17.18
N GLY A 144 -11.40 4.22 -17.31
CA GLY A 144 -12.36 4.22 -16.19
C GLY A 144 -12.04 3.23 -15.08
N GLU A 145 -11.25 2.20 -15.36
CA GLU A 145 -10.73 1.23 -14.39
C GLU A 145 -9.75 1.82 -13.38
N ALA A 146 -9.18 2.95 -13.69
CA ALA A 146 -8.27 3.65 -12.81
C ALA A 146 -8.97 4.49 -11.75
N TRP A 147 -10.26 4.80 -11.95
CA TRP A 147 -10.98 5.71 -11.11
C TRP A 147 -11.48 5.03 -9.83
N TYR A 148 -10.81 5.29 -8.76
CA TYR A 148 -11.06 4.70 -7.44
C TYR A 148 -12.33 5.19 -6.74
N ASP A 149 -12.91 6.30 -7.20
CA ASP A 149 -14.16 6.84 -6.66
C ASP A 149 -15.41 6.13 -7.18
N LYS A 150 -15.24 5.31 -8.22
CA LYS A 150 -16.33 4.43 -8.63
C LYS A 150 -16.47 3.33 -7.59
N VAL A 151 -17.44 3.52 -6.77
CA VAL A 151 -17.93 2.52 -5.84
C VAL A 151 -18.94 1.68 -6.61
N GLY A 152 -18.86 0.37 -6.64
CA GLY A 152 -19.81 -0.46 -7.38
C GLY A 152 -19.50 -1.91 -7.50
N VAL A 153 -20.48 -2.57 -8.00
CA VAL A 153 -20.61 -4.02 -8.02
C VAL A 153 -19.55 -4.73 -8.86
N ALA A 154 -18.93 -4.03 -9.79
CA ALA A 154 -17.99 -4.63 -10.75
C ALA A 154 -16.52 -4.27 -10.42
N VAL A 155 -16.14 -4.36 -9.16
CA VAL A 155 -14.73 -4.19 -8.79
C VAL A 155 -13.95 -5.44 -9.17
N THR A 156 -13.24 -5.37 -10.28
CA THR A 156 -12.40 -6.47 -10.76
C THR A 156 -11.14 -6.58 -9.90
N GLN A 157 -10.73 -7.80 -9.59
CA GLN A 157 -9.53 -8.10 -8.80
C GLN A 157 -8.47 -8.79 -9.64
N VAL A 158 -7.21 -8.42 -9.44
CA VAL A 158 -6.07 -9.20 -9.92
C VAL A 158 -5.78 -10.29 -8.90
N CYS A 159 -5.97 -11.54 -9.31
CA CYS A 159 -5.73 -12.69 -8.47
C CYS A 159 -4.53 -13.49 -8.99
N SER A 160 -3.79 -14.07 -8.08
CA SER A 160 -2.73 -15.04 -8.39
C SER A 160 -3.27 -16.47 -8.28
N ASN A 161 -2.74 -17.37 -9.07
CA ASN A 161 -3.04 -18.80 -8.97
C ASN A 161 -1.87 -19.60 -8.40
N ARG A 162 -0.74 -18.96 -8.15
CA ARG A 162 0.46 -19.59 -7.61
C ARG A 162 1.30 -18.61 -6.81
N LEU A 163 1.84 -19.09 -5.69
CA LEU A 163 2.96 -18.48 -4.97
C LEU A 163 4.20 -19.33 -5.18
N PHE A 164 5.36 -18.73 -5.03
CA PHE A 164 6.65 -19.40 -5.12
C PHE A 164 7.72 -18.65 -4.31
N GLY A 165 8.70 -19.39 -3.85
CA GLY A 165 9.86 -18.86 -3.15
C GLY A 165 11.13 -19.04 -3.97
N TYR A 166 12.02 -18.06 -3.89
CA TYR A 166 13.38 -18.10 -4.44
C TYR A 166 14.39 -17.80 -3.34
N ARG A 167 15.52 -18.50 -3.38
CA ARG A 167 16.68 -18.14 -2.57
C ARG A 167 17.37 -16.93 -3.20
N LYS A 168 17.49 -15.84 -2.46
CA LYS A 168 18.06 -14.58 -2.92
C LYS A 168 19.53 -14.74 -3.36
N SER A 169 20.34 -15.38 -2.52
CA SER A 169 21.78 -15.59 -2.73
C SER A 169 22.12 -16.43 -3.96
N THR A 170 21.23 -17.33 -4.40
CA THR A 170 21.49 -18.23 -5.54
C THR A 170 20.56 -18.03 -6.72
N ALA A 171 19.57 -17.16 -6.59
CA ALA A 171 18.53 -16.92 -7.59
C ALA A 171 17.74 -18.20 -7.99
N LYS A 172 17.74 -19.25 -7.16
CA LYS A 172 17.07 -20.53 -7.44
C LYS A 172 15.71 -20.62 -6.79
N GLY A 173 14.71 -21.12 -7.53
CA GLY A 173 13.40 -21.48 -7.00
C GLY A 173 13.52 -22.63 -5.98
N ILE A 174 12.80 -22.54 -4.87
CA ILE A 174 12.86 -23.50 -3.77
C ILE A 174 11.54 -24.19 -3.50
N TRP A 175 10.41 -23.53 -3.73
CA TRP A 175 9.09 -24.11 -3.56
C TRP A 175 8.04 -23.40 -4.42
N ALA A 176 6.89 -24.03 -4.57
CA ALA A 176 5.70 -23.44 -5.17
C ALA A 176 4.43 -23.94 -4.47
N TYR A 177 3.46 -23.06 -4.32
CA TYR A 177 2.13 -23.32 -3.79
C TYR A 177 1.05 -22.87 -4.77
N GLY A 178 -0.08 -23.58 -4.84
CA GLY A 178 -1.21 -23.18 -5.68
C GLY A 178 -2.38 -24.14 -5.48
N ARG A 179 -3.41 -23.71 -4.75
CA ARG A 179 -4.64 -24.45 -4.50
C ARG A 179 -5.89 -23.71 -4.92
N GLY A 180 -5.85 -22.39 -4.97
CA GLY A 180 -6.99 -21.54 -5.28
C GLY A 180 -6.59 -20.22 -5.92
N LEU A 181 -7.55 -19.32 -6.01
CA LEU A 181 -7.33 -17.92 -6.40
C LEU A 181 -6.90 -17.10 -5.20
N ILE A 182 -5.68 -16.63 -5.22
CA ILE A 182 -5.07 -15.85 -4.15
C ILE A 182 -5.35 -14.37 -4.41
N LEU A 183 -5.92 -13.69 -3.42
CA LEU A 183 -6.20 -12.26 -3.50
C LEU A 183 -4.92 -11.48 -3.23
N ASN A 184 -4.32 -10.89 -4.25
CA ASN A 184 -3.03 -10.20 -4.16
C ASN A 184 -2.92 -9.18 -3.02
N PRO A 185 -3.91 -8.28 -2.78
CA PRO A 185 -3.77 -7.27 -1.73
C PRO A 185 -3.79 -7.84 -0.31
N THR A 186 -4.07 -9.13 -0.17
CA THR A 186 -4.13 -9.81 1.14
C THR A 186 -2.84 -10.55 1.49
N LEU A 187 -1.88 -10.61 0.56
CA LEU A 187 -0.59 -11.24 0.79
C LEU A 187 0.26 -10.43 1.77
N ALA A 188 0.76 -11.09 2.80
CA ALA A 188 1.67 -10.50 3.78
C ALA A 188 2.75 -11.50 4.18
N LEU A 189 4.01 -11.06 4.18
CA LEU A 189 5.18 -11.82 4.65
C LEU A 189 5.69 -11.18 5.94
N HIS A 190 5.82 -11.97 6.98
CA HIS A 190 6.35 -11.51 8.27
C HIS A 190 6.78 -12.69 9.14
N ASP A 191 7.92 -12.57 9.78
CA ASP A 191 8.46 -13.54 10.75
C ASP A 191 8.45 -14.99 10.20
N GLY A 192 8.99 -15.17 8.99
CA GLY A 192 9.08 -16.47 8.32
C GLY A 192 7.73 -17.07 7.90
N LYS A 193 6.66 -16.30 7.87
CA LYS A 193 5.31 -16.76 7.51
C LYS A 193 4.71 -15.92 6.39
N ILE A 194 3.95 -16.58 5.52
CA ILE A 194 3.17 -15.93 4.47
C ILE A 194 1.71 -16.15 4.78
N TYR A 195 0.96 -15.06 4.86
CA TYR A 195 -0.48 -15.06 5.09
C TYR A 195 -1.20 -14.52 3.87
N PHE A 196 -2.37 -15.06 3.57
CA PHE A 196 -3.23 -14.57 2.50
C PHE A 196 -4.65 -15.14 2.58
N LEU A 197 -5.54 -14.54 1.78
CA LEU A 197 -6.86 -15.09 1.49
C LEU A 197 -6.86 -15.73 0.10
N GLU A 198 -7.48 -16.90 -0.01
CA GLU A 198 -7.72 -17.55 -1.29
C GLU A 198 -9.17 -18.06 -1.41
N ASN A 199 -9.66 -18.14 -2.65
CA ASN A 199 -10.91 -18.81 -2.98
C ASN A 199 -10.58 -20.09 -3.76
N ARG A 200 -11.08 -21.23 -3.30
CA ARG A 200 -10.81 -22.55 -3.89
C ARG A 200 -11.86 -23.04 -4.86
N SER A 201 -13.02 -22.42 -4.85
CA SER A 201 -14.14 -22.81 -5.72
C SER A 201 -14.06 -22.20 -7.12
N LEU A 202 -13.31 -21.11 -7.28
CA LEU A 202 -13.14 -20.43 -8.57
C LEU A 202 -11.79 -20.74 -9.22
N LYS A 203 -11.73 -20.56 -10.52
CA LYS A 203 -10.51 -20.68 -11.33
C LYS A 203 -10.13 -19.33 -11.92
N LEU A 204 -8.83 -19.11 -12.08
CA LEU A 204 -8.34 -17.94 -12.77
C LEU A 204 -8.77 -18.01 -14.25
N PRO A 205 -9.42 -16.95 -14.79
CA PRO A 205 -9.77 -16.90 -16.20
C PRO A 205 -8.56 -17.18 -17.10
N ALA A 206 -8.79 -17.86 -18.23
CA ALA A 206 -7.71 -18.31 -19.10
C ALA A 206 -7.13 -17.20 -19.97
N GLU A 207 -7.96 -16.21 -20.31
CA GLU A 207 -7.64 -15.15 -21.26
C GLU A 207 -6.61 -14.17 -20.68
N SER A 208 -5.77 -13.62 -21.53
CA SER A 208 -4.89 -12.51 -21.20
C SER A 208 -5.70 -11.27 -20.81
N ASN A 209 -5.20 -10.46 -19.91
CA ASN A 209 -5.87 -9.31 -19.29
C ASN A 209 -7.07 -9.64 -18.38
N SER A 210 -7.38 -10.91 -18.15
CA SER A 210 -8.53 -11.30 -17.34
C SER A 210 -8.33 -10.98 -15.88
N ARG A 211 -9.38 -10.43 -15.29
CA ARG A 211 -9.50 -10.12 -13.85
C ARG A 211 -10.77 -10.77 -13.33
N VAL A 212 -10.79 -11.03 -12.03
CA VAL A 212 -11.93 -11.67 -11.40
C VAL A 212 -12.92 -10.62 -10.90
N SER A 213 -14.15 -10.68 -11.38
CA SER A 213 -15.26 -9.81 -10.94
C SER A 213 -16.43 -10.61 -10.33
N ASP A 214 -16.31 -11.93 -10.26
CA ASP A 214 -17.36 -12.78 -9.71
C ASP A 214 -17.51 -12.53 -8.21
N ARG A 215 -18.74 -12.30 -7.75
CA ARG A 215 -19.06 -12.13 -6.32
C ARG A 215 -18.75 -13.36 -5.49
N LYS A 216 -18.80 -14.54 -6.07
CA LYS A 216 -18.42 -15.80 -5.41
C LYS A 216 -16.97 -15.79 -4.93
N LEU A 217 -16.12 -14.92 -5.50
CA LEU A 217 -14.74 -14.73 -5.03
C LEU A 217 -14.68 -14.46 -3.51
N TRP A 218 -15.69 -13.79 -2.97
CA TRP A 218 -15.73 -13.31 -1.59
C TRP A 218 -16.54 -14.20 -0.63
N LEU A 219 -17.33 -15.13 -1.16
CA LEU A 219 -18.27 -15.92 -0.35
C LEU A 219 -17.67 -17.17 0.28
N ASP A 220 -16.60 -17.69 -0.31
CA ASP A 220 -15.95 -18.93 0.12
C ASP A 220 -14.42 -18.72 0.22
N LEU A 221 -14.06 -17.86 1.18
CA LEU A 221 -12.65 -17.54 1.41
C LEU A 221 -12.04 -18.50 2.43
N THR A 222 -10.80 -18.88 2.17
CA THR A 222 -9.92 -19.58 3.11
C THR A 222 -8.77 -18.64 3.47
N THR A 223 -8.48 -18.50 4.77
CA THR A 223 -7.27 -17.86 5.25
C THR A 223 -6.18 -18.92 5.37
N VAL A 224 -5.02 -18.64 4.80
CA VAL A 224 -3.89 -19.58 4.74
C VAL A 224 -2.66 -18.96 5.36
N CYS A 225 -1.92 -19.75 6.12
CA CYS A 225 -0.57 -19.45 6.58
C CYS A 225 0.40 -20.50 6.08
N LEU A 226 1.43 -20.07 5.38
CA LEU A 226 2.53 -20.93 4.94
C LEU A 226 3.80 -20.63 5.73
N ASP A 227 4.62 -21.64 5.90
CA ASP A 227 6.03 -21.47 6.21
C ASP A 227 6.75 -20.88 4.99
N ALA A 228 7.36 -19.72 5.17
CA ALA A 228 7.94 -18.98 4.06
C ALA A 228 9.17 -19.65 3.44
N LYS A 229 9.92 -20.43 4.21
CA LYS A 229 11.14 -21.13 3.74
C LYS A 229 10.81 -22.36 2.91
N THR A 230 9.71 -23.03 3.22
CA THR A 230 9.36 -24.33 2.61
C THR A 230 8.11 -24.30 1.73
N GLY A 231 7.29 -23.26 1.82
CA GLY A 231 5.99 -23.17 1.15
C GLY A 231 4.93 -24.16 1.69
N LYS A 232 5.21 -24.85 2.80
CA LYS A 232 4.28 -25.78 3.43
C LYS A 232 3.21 -25.04 4.21
N VAL A 233 2.00 -25.58 4.19
CA VAL A 233 0.90 -25.05 5.00
C VAL A 233 1.20 -25.29 6.47
N ILE A 234 1.19 -24.22 7.27
CA ILE A 234 1.23 -24.30 8.72
C ILE A 234 -0.20 -24.52 9.24
N TRP A 235 -1.11 -23.68 8.76
CA TRP A 235 -2.54 -23.82 9.04
C TRP A 235 -3.39 -23.21 7.92
N GLU A 236 -4.63 -23.63 7.87
CA GLU A 236 -5.68 -23.04 7.04
C GLU A 236 -6.99 -23.00 7.84
N LYS A 237 -7.73 -21.91 7.72
CA LYS A 237 -8.96 -21.64 8.46
C LYS A 237 -10.00 -21.01 7.52
N PRO A 238 -11.29 -21.08 7.86
CA PRO A 238 -12.29 -20.30 7.14
C PRO A 238 -11.91 -18.83 7.10
N GLY A 239 -12.06 -18.21 5.93
CA GLY A 239 -11.80 -16.79 5.74
C GLY A 239 -12.87 -15.89 6.37
N PRO A 240 -12.66 -14.57 6.34
CA PRO A 240 -13.64 -13.62 6.83
C PRO A 240 -14.94 -13.74 6.03
N LYS A 241 -16.06 -13.81 6.74
CA LYS A 241 -17.39 -13.83 6.11
C LYS A 241 -17.90 -12.40 5.95
N PRO A 242 -18.23 -11.96 4.72
CA PRO A 242 -18.93 -10.69 4.53
C PRO A 242 -20.26 -10.67 5.28
N ALA A 243 -20.65 -9.51 5.82
CA ALA A 243 -21.93 -9.37 6.51
C ALA A 243 -23.09 -9.03 5.57
N HIS A 244 -22.80 -8.26 4.52
CA HIS A 244 -23.81 -7.68 3.64
C HIS A 244 -23.71 -8.17 2.19
N LEU A 245 -22.76 -9.03 1.90
CA LEU A 245 -22.59 -9.62 0.57
C LEU A 245 -23.31 -10.96 0.47
N THR A 246 -24.15 -11.07 -0.53
CA THR A 246 -24.76 -12.33 -0.98
C THR A 246 -24.48 -12.54 -2.46
N GLU A 247 -24.93 -13.64 -3.04
CA GLU A 247 -24.83 -13.84 -4.49
C GLU A 247 -25.57 -12.77 -5.31
N LYS A 248 -26.57 -12.11 -4.70
CA LYS A 248 -27.43 -11.13 -5.38
C LYS A 248 -27.18 -9.69 -4.97
N VAL A 249 -26.77 -9.43 -3.73
CA VAL A 249 -26.69 -8.09 -3.14
C VAL A 249 -25.34 -7.83 -2.51
N GLY A 250 -24.95 -6.56 -2.39
CA GLY A 250 -23.70 -6.13 -1.77
C GLY A 250 -22.49 -6.25 -2.70
N PHE A 251 -21.36 -5.81 -2.22
CA PHE A 251 -20.07 -5.89 -2.92
C PHE A 251 -18.91 -5.66 -1.96
N ILE A 252 -17.75 -6.19 -2.33
CA ILE A 252 -16.48 -5.88 -1.68
C ILE A 252 -15.70 -4.93 -2.56
N GLN A 253 -15.34 -3.79 -1.98
CA GLN A 253 -14.59 -2.74 -2.69
C GLN A 253 -13.08 -3.00 -2.68
N ALA A 254 -12.57 -3.48 -1.56
CA ALA A 254 -11.17 -3.81 -1.38
C ALA A 254 -11.01 -4.88 -0.29
N ALA A 255 -9.91 -5.60 -0.36
CA ALA A 255 -9.48 -6.48 0.71
C ALA A 255 -8.00 -6.20 1.03
N TYR A 256 -7.62 -6.35 2.28
CA TYR A 256 -6.23 -6.14 2.71
C TYR A 256 -5.82 -7.22 3.71
N GLY A 257 -4.55 -7.61 3.62
CA GLY A 257 -3.89 -8.46 4.59
C GLY A 257 -2.80 -7.71 5.33
N ILE A 258 -2.77 -7.81 6.65
CA ILE A 258 -1.76 -7.17 7.48
C ILE A 258 -1.20 -8.22 8.44
N ALA A 259 0.06 -8.56 8.30
CA ALA A 259 0.75 -9.39 9.28
C ALA A 259 1.19 -8.52 10.46
N THR A 260 1.08 -9.07 11.66
CA THR A 260 1.44 -8.41 12.91
C THR A 260 2.24 -9.36 13.80
N ALA A 261 2.85 -8.85 14.84
CA ALA A 261 3.51 -9.68 15.86
C ALA A 261 2.57 -10.71 16.52
N HIS A 262 1.24 -10.51 16.43
CA HIS A 262 0.23 -11.37 17.03
C HIS A 262 -0.41 -12.37 16.06
N GLY A 263 -0.17 -12.22 14.77
CA GLY A 263 -0.75 -13.06 13.71
C GLY A 263 -1.15 -12.23 12.48
N TYR A 264 -2.35 -12.41 11.96
CA TYR A 264 -2.80 -11.84 10.71
C TYR A 264 -4.16 -11.15 10.81
N LEU A 265 -4.29 -10.00 10.21
CA LEU A 265 -5.54 -9.26 10.07
C LEU A 265 -6.01 -9.36 8.62
N ALA A 266 -7.20 -9.91 8.42
CA ALA A 266 -7.89 -9.90 7.14
C ALA A 266 -8.98 -8.82 7.17
N VAL A 267 -8.90 -7.86 6.26
CA VAL A 267 -9.81 -6.72 6.20
C VAL A 267 -10.57 -6.73 4.88
N LEU A 268 -11.89 -6.69 4.96
CA LEU A 268 -12.79 -6.50 3.82
C LEU A 268 -13.42 -5.12 3.91
N SER A 269 -13.43 -4.37 2.83
CA SER A 269 -14.20 -3.14 2.71
C SER A 269 -15.52 -3.47 2.04
N GLU A 270 -16.58 -3.56 2.82
CA GLU A 270 -17.91 -3.91 2.36
C GLU A 270 -18.75 -2.68 2.09
N GLY A 271 -19.43 -2.66 0.95
CA GLY A 271 -20.42 -1.65 0.62
C GLY A 271 -21.82 -2.22 0.55
N THR A 272 -22.81 -1.38 0.76
CA THR A 272 -24.23 -1.73 0.72
C THR A 272 -24.93 -1.18 -0.52
N VAL A 273 -25.97 -1.86 -0.93
CA VAL A 273 -26.95 -1.38 -1.91
C VAL A 273 -28.29 -1.12 -1.23
N ASN A 274 -29.07 -0.19 -1.73
CA ASN A 274 -30.43 0.03 -1.24
C ASN A 274 -31.40 -1.03 -1.82
N GLU A 275 -32.65 -0.96 -1.44
CA GLU A 275 -33.70 -1.88 -1.89
C GLU A 275 -33.89 -1.91 -3.41
N SER A 276 -33.63 -0.80 -4.10
CA SER A 276 -33.65 -0.74 -5.56
C SER A 276 -32.39 -1.29 -6.23
N GLY A 277 -31.41 -1.81 -5.46
CA GLY A 277 -30.13 -2.27 -5.97
C GLY A 277 -29.14 -1.14 -6.29
N ALA A 278 -29.51 0.11 -6.02
CA ALA A 278 -28.63 1.24 -6.21
C ALA A 278 -27.62 1.34 -5.07
N TYR A 279 -26.45 1.76 -5.46
CA TYR A 279 -25.25 1.84 -4.68
C TYR A 279 -25.32 2.90 -3.58
N GLN A 280 -24.96 2.52 -2.36
CA GLN A 280 -24.86 3.46 -1.25
C GLN A 280 -23.42 3.90 -1.02
N LYS A 281 -23.21 5.19 -0.79
CA LYS A 281 -21.90 5.74 -0.42
C LYS A 281 -21.53 5.47 1.05
N LYS A 282 -22.01 4.37 1.59
CA LYS A 282 -21.78 3.94 2.98
C LYS A 282 -21.47 2.46 3.02
N GLY A 283 -20.71 2.06 4.02
CA GLY A 283 -20.36 0.67 4.27
C GLY A 283 -19.49 0.55 5.50
N ALA A 284 -18.78 -0.56 5.60
CA ALA A 284 -17.89 -0.81 6.73
C ALA A 284 -16.62 -1.55 6.30
N PHE A 285 -15.54 -1.30 7.01
CA PHE A 285 -14.40 -2.22 7.07
C PHE A 285 -14.75 -3.31 8.08
N ARG A 286 -14.74 -4.54 7.63
CA ARG A 286 -14.81 -5.72 8.50
C ARG A 286 -13.40 -6.29 8.65
N CYS A 287 -12.91 -6.36 9.87
CA CYS A 287 -11.58 -6.89 10.17
C CYS A 287 -11.71 -8.14 11.03
N THR A 288 -11.11 -9.24 10.58
CA THR A 288 -10.98 -10.49 11.34
C THR A 288 -9.51 -10.69 11.71
N SER A 289 -9.27 -10.87 13.01
CA SER A 289 -7.93 -11.14 13.56
C SER A 289 -7.74 -12.65 13.75
N TYR A 290 -6.72 -13.17 13.10
CA TYR A 290 -6.25 -14.56 13.28
C TYR A 290 -4.98 -14.57 14.12
N GLN A 291 -4.92 -15.42 15.13
CA GLN A 291 -3.73 -15.63 15.94
C GLN A 291 -2.66 -16.39 15.13
N LYS A 292 -1.47 -16.59 15.72
CA LYS A 292 -0.36 -17.31 15.08
C LYS A 292 -0.67 -18.78 14.75
N ASP A 293 -1.59 -19.39 15.47
CA ASP A 293 -2.12 -20.74 15.27
C ASP A 293 -3.34 -20.82 14.33
N GLY A 294 -3.80 -19.67 13.88
CA GLY A 294 -4.92 -19.52 12.95
C GLY A 294 -6.29 -19.38 13.62
N ASP A 295 -6.39 -19.45 14.92
CA ASP A 295 -7.69 -19.27 15.59
C ASP A 295 -8.12 -17.81 15.54
N VAL A 296 -9.41 -17.59 15.30
CA VAL A 296 -9.99 -16.24 15.29
C VAL A 296 -10.00 -15.69 16.70
N LYS A 297 -9.35 -14.55 16.88
CA LYS A 297 -9.30 -13.86 18.16
C LYS A 297 -10.49 -12.93 18.35
N TRP A 298 -10.78 -12.13 17.34
CA TRP A 298 -11.90 -11.19 17.29
C TRP A 298 -12.24 -10.82 15.84
N THR A 299 -13.47 -10.33 15.68
CA THR A 299 -13.92 -9.65 14.47
C THR A 299 -14.52 -8.31 14.87
N THR A 300 -14.21 -7.25 14.14
CA THR A 300 -14.75 -5.91 14.39
C THR A 300 -15.18 -5.25 13.11
N GLU A 301 -16.04 -4.26 13.22
CA GLU A 301 -16.48 -3.40 12.11
C GLU A 301 -16.15 -1.95 12.38
N SER A 302 -15.81 -1.23 11.32
CA SER A 302 -15.59 0.21 11.35
C SER A 302 -16.30 0.85 10.17
N PRO A 303 -17.35 1.66 10.42
CA PRO A 303 -18.12 2.28 9.34
C PRO A 303 -17.28 3.26 8.54
N TRP A 304 -17.56 3.35 7.24
CA TRP A 304 -16.98 4.35 6.35
C TRP A 304 -18.06 5.06 5.53
N SER A 305 -17.74 6.29 5.09
CA SER A 305 -18.51 7.04 4.09
C SER A 305 -17.61 7.36 2.91
N ALA A 306 -18.10 7.16 1.70
CA ALA A 306 -17.37 7.45 0.46
C ALA A 306 -17.38 8.96 0.08
N ASP A 307 -17.90 9.83 0.95
CA ASP A 307 -18.05 11.28 0.68
C ASP A 307 -16.70 12.00 0.53
N HIS A 308 -15.61 11.39 0.98
CA HIS A 308 -14.27 11.97 0.95
C HIS A 308 -13.28 11.09 0.17
N HIS A 309 -13.42 11.08 -1.15
CA HIS A 309 -12.45 10.51 -2.09
C HIS A 309 -11.78 9.23 -1.59
N GLY A 310 -12.46 8.10 -1.73
CA GLY A 310 -11.89 6.79 -1.51
C GLY A 310 -11.62 6.38 -0.06
N THR A 311 -12.36 6.90 0.92
CA THR A 311 -12.28 6.41 2.31
C THR A 311 -12.47 4.90 2.38
N HIS A 312 -13.41 4.37 1.60
CA HIS A 312 -13.74 2.94 1.48
C HIS A 312 -12.61 2.04 0.97
N ILE A 313 -11.54 2.62 0.45
CA ILE A 313 -10.37 1.89 -0.05
C ILE A 313 -9.07 2.39 0.59
N THR A 314 -9.16 3.08 1.72
CA THR A 314 -7.98 3.45 2.49
C THR A 314 -7.43 2.21 3.19
N HIS A 315 -6.15 1.92 2.94
CA HIS A 315 -5.47 0.83 3.65
C HIS A 315 -5.44 1.13 5.15
N PRO A 316 -5.87 0.20 6.02
CA PRO A 316 -5.76 0.35 7.46
C PRO A 316 -4.29 0.44 7.89
N VAL A 317 -4.06 1.08 9.02
CA VAL A 317 -2.73 1.23 9.61
C VAL A 317 -2.70 0.55 10.97
N VAL A 318 -1.64 -0.20 11.22
CA VAL A 318 -1.40 -0.87 12.50
C VAL A 318 -0.16 -0.30 13.17
N THR A 319 -0.26 -0.05 14.45
CA THR A 319 0.86 0.23 15.35
C THR A 319 0.96 -0.88 16.40
N GLU A 320 1.86 -0.77 17.35
CA GLU A 320 2.09 -1.79 18.36
C GLU A 320 0.80 -2.21 19.12
N ASP A 321 -0.06 -1.24 19.43
CA ASP A 321 -1.25 -1.43 20.27
C ASP A 321 -2.58 -1.08 19.57
N ARG A 322 -2.55 -0.50 18.36
CA ARG A 322 -3.75 0.09 17.75
C ARG A 322 -3.89 -0.23 16.28
N LEU A 323 -5.15 -0.33 15.87
CA LEU A 323 -5.59 -0.44 14.49
C LEU A 323 -6.38 0.82 14.12
N TYR A 324 -5.97 1.49 13.05
CA TYR A 324 -6.56 2.72 12.55
C TYR A 324 -7.32 2.45 11.26
N PHE A 325 -8.63 2.53 11.34
CA PHE A 325 -9.50 2.73 10.19
C PHE A 325 -9.79 4.22 10.04
N SER A 326 -10.04 4.70 8.85
CA SER A 326 -10.40 6.11 8.68
C SER A 326 -11.91 6.33 8.92
N PRO A 327 -12.32 7.07 9.98
CA PRO A 327 -11.49 7.77 10.97
C PRO A 327 -11.32 7.06 12.32
N GLN A 328 -11.80 5.84 12.47
CA GLN A 328 -11.92 5.14 13.75
C GLN A 328 -10.58 4.55 14.24
N ILE A 329 -10.45 4.44 15.55
CA ILE A 329 -9.33 3.81 16.23
C ILE A 329 -9.84 2.62 17.04
N HIS A 330 -9.20 1.47 16.86
CA HIS A 330 -9.52 0.24 17.59
C HIS A 330 -8.31 -0.24 18.39
N ASP A 331 -8.56 -0.89 19.50
CA ASP A 331 -7.55 -1.63 20.24
C ASP A 331 -7.13 -2.87 19.44
N LEU A 332 -5.85 -3.03 19.17
CA LEU A 332 -5.33 -4.12 18.34
C LEU A 332 -5.47 -5.48 19.02
N LYS A 333 -5.42 -5.53 20.35
CA LYS A 333 -5.49 -6.78 21.11
C LYS A 333 -6.89 -7.34 21.20
N THR A 334 -7.90 -6.47 21.27
CA THR A 334 -9.30 -6.86 21.50
C THR A 334 -10.23 -6.59 20.34
N GLY A 335 -9.82 -5.78 19.35
CA GLY A 335 -10.67 -5.32 18.26
C GLY A 335 -11.71 -4.26 18.67
N GLN A 336 -11.79 -3.89 19.94
CA GLN A 336 -12.79 -2.96 20.44
C GLN A 336 -12.53 -1.53 19.97
N PRO A 337 -13.57 -0.78 19.54
CA PRO A 337 -13.42 0.63 19.24
C PRO A 337 -13.07 1.42 20.50
N LEU A 338 -12.12 2.33 20.38
CA LEU A 338 -11.67 3.16 21.50
C LEU A 338 -12.48 4.46 21.66
N GLY A 339 -13.60 4.59 20.90
CA GLY A 339 -14.46 5.76 20.96
C GLY A 339 -13.78 7.07 20.49
N LYS A 340 -12.64 6.97 19.81
CA LYS A 340 -11.85 8.11 19.32
C LYS A 340 -11.73 8.05 17.81
N ALA A 341 -11.75 9.22 17.20
CA ALA A 341 -11.42 9.40 15.80
C ALA A 341 -10.14 10.23 15.71
N TYR A 342 -9.26 9.88 14.79
CA TYR A 342 -8.15 10.77 14.46
C TYR A 342 -8.61 11.84 13.46
N GLY A 343 -7.90 12.95 13.40
CA GLY A 343 -8.27 14.19 12.73
C GLY A 343 -8.97 14.09 11.38
N PRO A 344 -9.52 15.18 10.86
CA PRO A 344 -10.36 15.20 9.67
C PRO A 344 -9.55 14.89 8.41
N ARG A 345 -9.48 13.61 8.03
CA ARG A 345 -8.88 13.19 6.76
C ARG A 345 -9.70 13.76 5.60
N ARG A 346 -9.04 14.27 4.58
CA ARG A 346 -9.67 14.71 3.34
C ARG A 346 -8.83 14.31 2.12
N GLY A 347 -9.53 14.01 1.03
CA GLY A 347 -8.92 13.75 -0.27
C GLY A 347 -8.24 12.38 -0.37
N CYS A 348 -7.59 12.17 -1.49
CA CYS A 348 -6.96 10.91 -1.86
C CYS A 348 -5.65 10.72 -1.09
N SER A 349 -5.70 10.12 0.08
CA SER A 349 -4.49 9.86 0.85
C SER A 349 -4.55 8.54 1.57
N THR A 350 -3.42 7.91 1.68
CA THR A 350 -3.14 6.84 2.64
C THR A 350 -2.66 7.44 3.95
N VAL A 351 -2.85 6.72 5.03
CA VAL A 351 -2.34 7.09 6.35
C VAL A 351 -1.01 6.41 6.57
N VAL A 352 -0.06 7.12 7.15
CA VAL A 352 1.21 6.57 7.61
C VAL A 352 1.35 6.82 9.10
N ALA A 353 1.84 5.84 9.83
CA ALA A 353 2.06 5.95 11.27
C ALA A 353 3.54 5.93 11.63
N THR A 354 3.88 6.70 12.62
CA THR A 354 5.06 6.52 13.46
C THR A 354 4.62 6.15 14.88
N LYS A 355 5.56 5.92 15.77
CA LYS A 355 5.26 5.67 17.19
C LYS A 355 4.30 6.73 17.76
N ASN A 356 4.50 8.01 17.48
CA ASN A 356 3.81 9.13 18.12
C ASN A 356 2.88 9.92 17.19
N ALA A 357 2.82 9.62 15.89
CA ALA A 357 2.04 10.43 14.98
C ALA A 357 1.42 9.62 13.83
N LEU A 358 0.30 10.14 13.32
CA LEU A 358 -0.25 9.75 12.02
C LEU A 358 -0.09 10.91 11.05
N MET A 359 0.25 10.57 9.81
CA MET A 359 0.40 11.51 8.70
C MET A 359 -0.56 11.16 7.59
N PHE A 360 -1.31 12.14 7.13
CA PHE A 360 -2.32 11.99 6.08
C PHE A 360 -2.69 13.37 5.51
N ARG A 361 -3.46 13.39 4.44
CA ARG A 361 -4.03 14.66 3.95
C ARG A 361 -5.22 15.05 4.82
N ILE A 362 -5.23 16.29 5.26
CA ILE A 362 -6.24 16.80 6.20
C ILE A 362 -7.09 17.90 5.55
N LEU A 363 -8.24 18.16 6.13
CA LEU A 363 -9.09 19.27 5.75
C LEU A 363 -8.39 20.60 6.05
N GLY A 364 -8.27 21.46 5.07
CA GLY A 364 -7.74 22.81 5.17
C GLY A 364 -8.48 23.78 4.27
N GLU A 365 -8.37 25.06 4.51
CA GLU A 365 -8.98 26.11 3.70
C GLU A 365 -8.46 26.07 2.27
N GLY A 366 -9.34 25.81 1.32
CA GLY A 366 -9.03 25.78 -0.12
C GLY A 366 -8.06 24.69 -0.58
N SER A 367 -7.57 23.82 0.32
CA SER A 367 -6.60 22.78 -0.02
C SER A 367 -6.74 21.57 0.90
N SER A 368 -6.05 20.49 0.52
CA SER A 368 -5.92 19.30 1.37
C SER A 368 -4.45 19.09 1.72
N PRO A 369 -3.87 19.90 2.63
CA PRO A 369 -2.47 19.84 2.97
C PRO A 369 -2.10 18.54 3.68
N LEU A 370 -0.81 18.28 3.81
CA LEU A 370 -0.32 17.26 4.72
C LEU A 370 -0.62 17.68 6.15
N GLY A 371 -1.21 16.76 6.92
CA GLY A 371 -1.41 16.86 8.36
C GLY A 371 -0.56 15.85 9.10
N LEU A 372 -0.08 16.25 10.25
CA LEU A 372 0.55 15.39 11.23
C LEU A 372 -0.30 15.44 12.50
N TRP A 373 -0.97 14.35 12.82
CA TRP A 373 -1.77 14.19 14.03
C TRP A 373 -0.92 13.51 15.10
N ASN A 374 -0.68 14.22 16.21
CA ASN A 374 0.04 13.69 17.36
C ASN A 374 -0.91 12.78 18.16
N LYS A 375 -0.51 11.52 18.36
CA LYS A 375 -1.34 10.50 19.02
C LYS A 375 -1.49 10.75 20.52
N ASP A 376 -0.51 11.39 21.16
CA ASP A 376 -0.47 11.58 22.60
C ASP A 376 -1.31 12.79 23.01
N THR A 377 -1.23 13.88 22.25
CA THR A 377 -1.91 15.15 22.56
C THR A 377 -3.22 15.35 21.79
N GLY A 378 -3.45 14.57 20.69
CA GLY A 378 -4.55 14.81 19.77
C GLY A 378 -4.38 16.07 18.91
N SER A 379 -3.26 16.79 19.03
CA SER A 379 -3.03 18.01 18.26
C SER A 379 -2.71 17.74 16.81
N VAL A 380 -3.04 18.68 15.92
CA VAL A 380 -2.82 18.58 14.49
C VAL A 380 -1.92 19.71 14.01
N SER A 381 -0.77 19.37 13.45
CA SER A 381 0.08 20.28 12.68
C SER A 381 -0.29 20.21 11.21
N ARG A 382 -0.41 21.35 10.53
CA ARG A 382 -0.74 21.47 9.12
C ARG A 382 0.43 22.03 8.34
N PHE A 383 0.80 21.35 7.25
CA PHE A 383 1.84 21.81 6.33
C PHE A 383 1.16 22.39 5.08
N MET A 384 0.78 23.67 5.18
CA MET A 384 0.05 24.35 4.11
C MET A 384 0.79 24.28 2.79
N ARG A 385 0.05 23.97 1.71
CA ARG A 385 0.59 23.82 0.34
C ARG A 385 1.59 22.67 0.14
N LEU A 386 1.84 21.86 1.16
CA LEU A 386 2.60 20.62 1.02
C LEU A 386 1.65 19.44 1.05
N ARG A 387 1.83 18.51 0.15
CA ARG A 387 1.14 17.22 0.16
C ARG A 387 1.90 16.20 -0.67
N PRO A 388 1.89 14.92 -0.27
CA PRO A 388 2.23 13.84 -1.19
C PRO A 388 1.17 13.76 -2.29
N SER A 389 1.49 13.09 -3.39
CA SER A 389 0.54 12.82 -4.47
C SER A 389 -0.70 12.07 -4.01
N CYS A 390 -1.67 11.98 -4.91
CA CYS A 390 -2.85 11.17 -4.68
C CYS A 390 -2.45 9.73 -4.36
N TRP A 391 -2.79 9.30 -3.13
CA TRP A 391 -2.52 7.95 -2.62
C TRP A 391 -1.05 7.60 -2.37
N LEU A 392 -0.13 8.50 -2.62
CA LEU A 392 1.23 8.36 -2.15
C LEU A 392 1.33 8.77 -0.68
N ASN A 393 2.27 8.15 0.03
CA ASN A 393 2.49 8.41 1.44
C ASN A 393 3.68 9.33 1.63
N THR A 394 3.69 9.98 2.76
CA THR A 394 4.94 10.44 3.35
C THR A 394 5.73 9.23 3.87
N ILE A 395 7.04 9.34 3.93
CA ILE A 395 7.90 8.26 4.39
C ILE A 395 8.73 8.78 5.58
N PRO A 396 8.36 8.42 6.81
CA PRO A 396 9.23 8.67 7.96
C PRO A 396 10.39 7.69 7.94
N THR A 397 11.61 8.19 7.80
CA THR A 397 12.81 7.38 7.78
C THR A 397 14.02 8.17 8.27
N GLN A 398 14.92 7.52 9.01
CA GLN A 398 16.21 8.06 9.46
C GLN A 398 16.15 9.48 10.06
N GLY A 399 15.12 9.74 10.85
CA GLY A 399 14.92 11.07 11.48
C GLY A 399 14.35 12.13 10.54
N MET A 400 14.00 11.77 9.32
CA MET A 400 13.40 12.65 8.32
C MET A 400 11.96 12.27 8.02
N LEU A 401 11.21 13.21 7.48
CA LEU A 401 9.94 12.96 6.82
C LEU A 401 10.10 13.29 5.33
N LEU A 402 10.09 12.26 4.50
CA LEU A 402 10.16 12.41 3.05
C LEU A 402 8.74 12.54 2.49
N ILE A 403 8.51 13.55 1.69
CA ILE A 403 7.28 13.77 0.95
C ILE A 403 7.59 13.50 -0.52
N PRO A 404 7.32 12.29 -1.01
CA PRO A 404 7.53 11.97 -2.41
C PRO A 404 6.58 12.78 -3.26
N GLU A 405 7.03 13.05 -4.44
CA GLU A 405 6.30 13.84 -5.36
C GLU A 405 4.91 13.37 -5.62
N GLY A 406 4.18 14.38 -5.80
CA GLY A 406 3.06 14.10 -6.34
C GLY A 406 2.17 15.02 -6.97
N GLY A 407 1.48 14.73 -7.89
CA GLY A 407 0.23 15.35 -8.14
C GLY A 407 0.11 16.27 -9.28
N ALA A 408 0.87 15.98 -10.30
CA ALA A 408 0.57 16.52 -11.61
C ALA A 408 -0.94 16.49 -11.88
N GLY A 409 -1.52 17.63 -12.14
CA GLY A 409 -2.89 17.77 -12.62
C GLY A 409 -4.02 17.58 -11.60
N CYS A 410 -3.80 17.61 -10.30
CA CYS A 410 -4.88 17.60 -9.32
C CYS A 410 -5.29 19.02 -8.87
N SER A 411 -6.57 19.33 -9.00
CA SER A 411 -7.17 20.58 -8.53
C SER A 411 -7.28 20.71 -7.00
N CYS A 412 -6.80 19.74 -6.23
CA CYS A 412 -6.93 19.75 -4.77
C CYS A 412 -5.92 20.64 -4.05
N GLY A 413 -5.35 21.67 -4.70
CA GLY A 413 -4.59 22.72 -4.03
C GLY A 413 -3.13 22.46 -3.69
N GLY A 414 -2.50 21.41 -4.24
CA GLY A 414 -1.05 21.29 -4.25
C GLY A 414 -0.50 21.87 -5.55
N TRP A 415 0.48 22.73 -5.48
CA TRP A 415 1.11 23.34 -6.66
C TRP A 415 2.57 22.98 -6.83
N MET A 416 3.13 22.24 -5.88
CA MET A 416 4.53 21.89 -5.89
C MET A 416 4.70 20.42 -6.28
N GLU A 417 5.09 20.18 -7.51
CA GLU A 417 5.31 18.85 -8.08
C GLU A 417 6.78 18.44 -7.90
N THR A 418 7.21 18.27 -6.64
CA THR A 418 8.58 17.94 -6.32
C THR A 418 8.68 17.14 -5.03
N SER A 419 9.72 16.33 -4.90
CA SER A 419 9.99 15.63 -3.65
C SER A 419 10.63 16.59 -2.64
N ILE A 420 10.27 16.41 -1.37
CA ILE A 420 10.71 17.27 -0.28
C ILE A 420 11.17 16.41 0.89
N GLY A 421 12.30 16.76 1.46
CA GLY A 421 12.79 16.20 2.71
C GLY A 421 12.61 17.19 3.85
N LEU A 422 11.95 16.77 4.91
CA LEU A 422 11.78 17.53 6.15
C LEU A 422 12.59 16.90 7.28
N ILE A 423 13.15 17.75 8.15
CA ILE A 423 13.82 17.34 9.40
C ILE A 423 13.15 17.99 10.59
N PRO A 424 13.27 17.43 11.80
CA PRO A 424 12.85 18.11 13.03
C PRO A 424 13.61 19.43 13.20
N ARG A 425 12.90 20.46 13.58
CA ARG A 425 13.54 21.73 13.97
C ARG A 425 14.33 21.51 15.24
N ARG A 426 15.59 21.90 15.25
CA ARG A 426 16.35 22.02 16.50
C ARG A 426 15.92 23.29 17.22
N PRO A 427 15.55 23.27 18.50
CA PRO A 427 15.40 24.49 19.29
C PRO A 427 16.72 25.27 19.24
N VAL A 428 16.65 26.56 19.01
CA VAL A 428 17.82 27.40 19.20
C VAL A 428 18.04 27.45 20.72
N SER A 429 19.09 26.83 21.18
CA SER A 429 19.38 26.65 22.62
C SER A 429 19.91 27.92 23.32
N SER A 430 20.07 29.01 22.58
CA SER A 430 20.47 30.32 23.13
C SER A 430 19.97 31.44 22.23
N PRO A 431 19.52 32.58 22.76
CA PRO A 431 19.31 33.76 21.93
C PRO A 431 20.64 34.15 21.29
N LEU A 432 20.60 34.52 20.02
CA LEU A 432 21.77 35.13 19.37
C LEU A 432 22.23 36.29 20.21
N PRO A 433 23.56 36.48 20.44
CA PRO A 433 24.05 37.64 21.16
C PRO A 433 23.53 38.89 20.44
N SER A 434 22.97 39.81 21.21
CA SER A 434 22.52 41.09 20.66
C SER A 434 23.68 41.72 19.86
N PRO A 435 23.42 42.28 18.67
CA PRO A 435 24.48 43.01 17.98
C PRO A 435 24.94 44.10 18.92
N SER A 436 26.20 44.05 19.28
CA SER A 436 26.84 45.13 20.05
C SER A 436 26.69 46.42 19.27
N SER A 437 25.96 47.37 19.84
CA SER A 437 25.95 48.76 19.36
C SER A 437 27.40 49.27 19.39
N LYS A 438 27.97 49.40 18.26
CA LYS A 438 29.13 50.25 18.05
C LYS A 438 28.69 51.56 17.38
#